data_7dc8152cae51887aafb1f74af6ec8a32
#
_entry.id   7dc8152cae51887aafb1f74af6ec8a32
#
_cell.length_a   1.000
_cell.length_b   1.000
_cell.length_c   1.000
_cell.angle_alpha   90.00
_cell.angle_beta   90.00
_cell.angle_gamma   90.00
#
_symmetry.space_group_name_H-M   'P 1'
#
loop_
_entity.id
_entity.type
_entity.pdbx_description
1 polymer ?
#
loop_
_entity_poly.entity_id
_entity_poly.type
_entity_poly.pdbx_seq_one_letter_code
_entity_poly.pdbx_strand_id
1 'polypeptide(L)'
;MRQAGFDAIERAIALALADGGAAVVVNARSNLQEAEAVAGEIERGGGTALAVTADVADADAVGAMVAAAASRFGRIDILVNNAAVRVEQALETMTLADWRAVTGVILDGAFNCVKACLPHLKRSGAGVIVNIGGLSAHTGAARRPHVVAAKAGLIGFTRALAHELAPDKIRVNTVTPGLMAAPRPAGQPVPQHHSLVQALVGRRGEPADIAAAVRFLCGPDASFITGQNIQVNGGTFLG
;
A
#
# COMPACT_ATOMS: atom_id res chain seq x y z
N MET A 1 13.97 -11.49 11.68
CA MET A 1 13.72 -10.32 10.81
C MET A 1 12.75 -9.41 11.55
N ARG A 2 13.15 -8.26 12.10
CA ARG A 2 12.21 -7.34 12.75
C ARG A 2 11.49 -6.56 11.65
N GLN A 3 10.18 -6.76 11.55
CA GLN A 3 9.31 -5.94 10.73
C GLN A 3 9.31 -4.52 11.33
N ALA A 4 9.43 -3.49 10.48
CA ALA A 4 9.13 -2.13 10.90
C ALA A 4 7.69 -2.11 11.42
N GLY A 5 7.44 -1.40 12.53
CA GLY A 5 6.09 -1.17 13.03
C GLY A 5 5.18 -0.54 11.98
N PHE A 6 3.93 -0.34 12.32
CA PHE A 6 2.90 0.22 11.43
C PHE A 6 3.45 1.43 10.66
N ASP A 7 3.48 1.38 9.34
CA ASP A 7 4.12 2.40 8.50
C ASP A 7 3.37 3.72 8.63
N ALA A 8 4.08 4.82 8.80
CA ALA A 8 3.49 6.14 8.89
C ALA A 8 2.58 6.51 7.69
N ILE A 9 2.89 5.97 6.50
CA ILE A 9 2.05 6.12 5.31
C ILE A 9 0.73 5.37 5.49
N GLU A 10 0.76 4.15 6.00
CA GLU A 10 -0.41 3.32 6.23
C GLU A 10 -1.38 3.99 7.23
N ARG A 11 -0.82 4.48 8.36
CA ARG A 11 -1.60 5.25 9.33
C ARG A 11 -2.25 6.50 8.71
N ALA A 12 -1.48 7.27 7.94
CA ALA A 12 -1.99 8.49 7.29
C ALA A 12 -3.10 8.19 6.28
N ILE A 13 -2.96 7.12 5.49
CA ILE A 13 -3.99 6.66 4.55
C ILE A 13 -5.26 6.24 5.29
N ALA A 14 -5.14 5.43 6.37
CA ALA A 14 -6.28 4.97 7.15
C ALA A 14 -7.08 6.13 7.74
N LEU A 15 -6.39 7.11 8.34
CA LEU A 15 -7.01 8.32 8.88
C LEU A 15 -7.68 9.16 7.79
N ALA A 16 -7.00 9.39 6.65
CA ALA A 16 -7.55 10.21 5.57
C ALA A 16 -8.79 9.58 4.91
N LEU A 17 -8.85 8.24 4.82
CA LEU A 17 -10.04 7.55 4.33
C LEU A 17 -11.19 7.61 5.35
N ALA A 18 -10.89 7.46 6.65
CA ALA A 18 -11.88 7.61 7.71
C ALA A 18 -12.47 9.02 7.76
N ASP A 19 -11.63 10.06 7.62
CA ASP A 19 -12.09 11.47 7.50
C ASP A 19 -12.97 11.69 6.26
N GLY A 20 -12.79 10.87 5.22
CA GLY A 20 -13.64 10.82 4.05
C GLY A 20 -14.96 10.06 4.25
N GLY A 21 -15.24 9.55 5.46
CA GLY A 21 -16.45 8.80 5.82
C GLY A 21 -16.37 7.30 5.56
N ALA A 22 -15.21 6.74 5.24
CA ALA A 22 -15.05 5.29 5.08
C ALA A 22 -14.98 4.59 6.45
N ALA A 23 -15.63 3.42 6.57
CA ALA A 23 -15.30 2.46 7.61
C ALA A 23 -13.98 1.75 7.21
N VAL A 24 -13.00 1.70 8.11
CA VAL A 24 -11.65 1.26 7.79
C VAL A 24 -11.27 -0.04 8.49
N VAL A 25 -10.79 -1.02 7.73
CA VAL A 25 -10.09 -2.18 8.28
C VAL A 25 -8.60 -1.88 8.31
N VAL A 26 -8.03 -1.91 9.50
CA VAL A 26 -6.60 -1.71 9.75
C VAL A 26 -5.95 -3.06 9.97
N ASN A 27 -5.11 -3.49 9.03
CA ASN A 27 -4.43 -4.78 9.10
C ASN A 27 -2.96 -4.62 9.50
N ALA A 28 -2.53 -5.32 10.52
CA ALA A 28 -1.12 -5.54 10.81
C ALA A 28 -0.75 -7.01 10.56
N ARG A 29 0.49 -7.29 10.17
CA ARG A 29 0.93 -8.69 9.96
C ARG A 29 0.79 -9.54 11.22
N SER A 30 1.23 -9.03 12.37
CA SER A 30 1.31 -9.77 13.64
C SER A 30 1.14 -8.92 14.89
N ASN A 31 1.23 -7.60 14.80
CA ASN A 31 1.12 -6.70 15.94
C ASN A 31 -0.28 -6.09 16.00
N LEU A 32 -1.20 -6.78 16.67
CA LEU A 32 -2.58 -6.31 16.82
C LEU A 32 -2.65 -4.96 17.56
N GLN A 33 -1.79 -4.73 18.55
CA GLN A 33 -1.81 -3.48 19.33
C GLN A 33 -1.53 -2.24 18.46
N GLU A 34 -0.64 -2.37 17.46
CA GLU A 34 -0.40 -1.27 16.51
C GLU A 34 -1.63 -0.99 15.64
N ALA A 35 -2.32 -2.03 15.17
CA ALA A 35 -3.56 -1.89 14.41
C ALA A 35 -4.67 -1.28 15.28
N GLU A 36 -4.82 -1.73 16.53
CA GLU A 36 -5.78 -1.21 17.50
C GLU A 36 -5.50 0.27 17.86
N ALA A 37 -4.24 0.67 17.95
CA ALA A 37 -3.87 2.06 18.20
C ALA A 37 -4.39 2.98 17.08
N VAL A 38 -4.23 2.57 15.82
CA VAL A 38 -4.72 3.35 14.66
C VAL A 38 -6.24 3.29 14.58
N ALA A 39 -6.86 2.13 14.81
CA ALA A 39 -8.32 2.02 14.87
C ALA A 39 -8.91 2.95 15.96
N GLY A 40 -8.31 2.97 17.16
CA GLY A 40 -8.69 3.89 18.23
C GLY A 40 -8.49 5.38 17.90
N GLU A 41 -7.52 5.73 17.06
CA GLU A 41 -7.40 7.11 16.56
C GLU A 41 -8.56 7.47 15.63
N ILE A 42 -8.94 6.57 14.72
CA ILE A 42 -10.08 6.74 13.82
C ILE A 42 -11.37 6.91 14.64
N GLU A 43 -11.60 6.05 15.63
CA GLU A 43 -12.80 6.10 16.47
C GLU A 43 -12.88 7.37 17.33
N ARG A 44 -11.76 7.84 17.86
CA ARG A 44 -11.70 9.13 18.56
C ARG A 44 -11.98 10.33 17.66
N GLY A 45 -11.68 10.22 16.37
CA GLY A 45 -12.06 11.18 15.35
C GLY A 45 -13.53 11.08 14.89
N GLY A 46 -14.33 10.17 15.48
CA GLY A 46 -15.72 9.95 15.09
C GLY A 46 -15.92 8.99 13.92
N GLY A 47 -14.85 8.39 13.39
CA GLY A 47 -14.92 7.38 12.34
C GLY A 47 -15.22 5.97 12.87
N THR A 48 -15.22 4.99 11.99
CA THR A 48 -15.45 3.59 12.33
C THR A 48 -14.29 2.73 11.83
N ALA A 49 -13.74 1.87 12.69
CA ALA A 49 -12.62 1.03 12.33
C ALA A 49 -12.74 -0.40 12.86
N LEU A 50 -11.96 -1.30 12.29
CA LEU A 50 -11.75 -2.68 12.73
C LEU A 50 -10.27 -3.00 12.64
N ALA A 51 -9.63 -3.32 13.76
CA ALA A 51 -8.26 -3.82 13.77
C ALA A 51 -8.24 -5.33 13.56
N VAL A 52 -7.33 -5.81 12.70
CA VAL A 52 -7.14 -7.24 12.42
C VAL A 52 -5.66 -7.57 12.26
N THR A 53 -5.32 -8.85 12.34
CA THR A 53 -3.99 -9.33 11.97
C THR A 53 -4.09 -10.37 10.87
N ALA A 54 -3.37 -10.14 9.76
CA ALA A 54 -3.20 -11.13 8.70
C ALA A 54 -1.85 -10.92 7.98
N ASP A 55 -1.12 -11.99 7.74
CA ASP A 55 -0.01 -11.98 6.80
C ASP A 55 -0.60 -12.00 5.38
N VAL A 56 -0.42 -10.94 4.61
CA VAL A 56 -0.97 -10.84 3.24
C VAL A 56 -0.38 -11.89 2.29
N ALA A 57 0.79 -12.45 2.61
CA ALA A 57 1.37 -13.56 1.85
C ALA A 57 0.64 -14.90 2.06
N ASP A 58 -0.21 -14.99 3.10
CA ASP A 58 -1.03 -16.16 3.41
C ASP A 58 -2.47 -15.92 2.90
N ALA A 59 -2.88 -16.68 1.89
CA ALA A 59 -4.20 -16.53 1.26
C ALA A 59 -5.36 -16.86 2.21
N ASP A 60 -5.20 -17.81 3.13
CA ASP A 60 -6.22 -18.20 4.10
C ASP A 60 -6.39 -17.10 5.16
N ALA A 61 -5.28 -16.54 5.65
CA ALA A 61 -5.32 -15.39 6.57
C ALA A 61 -5.99 -14.17 5.93
N VAL A 62 -5.70 -13.89 4.65
CA VAL A 62 -6.37 -12.83 3.88
C VAL A 62 -7.86 -13.11 3.73
N GLY A 63 -8.23 -14.36 3.42
CA GLY A 63 -9.63 -14.78 3.35
C GLY A 63 -10.39 -14.53 4.64
N ALA A 64 -9.81 -14.89 5.78
CA ALA A 64 -10.39 -14.66 7.11
C ALA A 64 -10.53 -13.16 7.42
N MET A 65 -9.52 -12.35 7.10
CA MET A 65 -9.56 -10.89 7.25
C MET A 65 -10.71 -10.27 6.44
N VAL A 66 -10.84 -10.64 5.17
CA VAL A 66 -11.89 -10.14 4.27
C VAL A 66 -13.28 -10.56 4.77
N ALA A 67 -13.42 -11.80 5.26
CA ALA A 67 -14.67 -12.29 5.84
C ALA A 67 -15.06 -11.49 7.11
N ALA A 68 -14.10 -11.19 7.99
CA ALA A 68 -14.32 -10.35 9.17
C ALA A 68 -14.76 -8.94 8.78
N ALA A 69 -14.10 -8.31 7.78
CA ALA A 69 -14.46 -7.01 7.24
C ALA A 69 -15.88 -7.01 6.68
N ALA A 70 -16.22 -7.99 5.86
CA ALA A 70 -17.54 -8.13 5.25
C ALA A 70 -18.64 -8.39 6.30
N SER A 71 -18.36 -9.20 7.32
CA SER A 71 -19.28 -9.45 8.43
C SER A 71 -19.53 -8.18 9.25
N ARG A 72 -18.48 -7.38 9.49
CA ARG A 72 -18.58 -6.18 10.34
C ARG A 72 -19.26 -5.01 9.64
N PHE A 73 -19.00 -4.81 8.33
CA PHE A 73 -19.42 -3.63 7.58
C PHE A 73 -20.41 -3.90 6.44
N GLY A 74 -20.64 -5.18 6.10
CA GLY A 74 -21.56 -5.58 5.04
C GLY A 74 -21.05 -5.38 3.60
N ARG A 75 -20.02 -4.58 3.40
CA ARG A 75 -19.46 -4.22 2.08
C ARG A 75 -17.95 -3.96 2.12
N ILE A 76 -17.31 -4.04 0.97
CA ILE A 76 -15.93 -3.58 0.73
C ILE A 76 -15.93 -2.85 -0.61
N ASP A 77 -15.55 -1.59 -0.60
CA ASP A 77 -15.56 -0.71 -1.77
C ASP A 77 -14.16 -0.30 -2.21
N ILE A 78 -13.24 -0.26 -1.25
CA ILE A 78 -11.89 0.23 -1.44
C ILE A 78 -10.91 -0.81 -0.90
N LEU A 79 -9.88 -1.12 -1.69
CA LEU A 79 -8.73 -1.89 -1.28
C LEU A 79 -7.45 -1.06 -1.47
N VAL A 80 -6.66 -0.90 -0.41
CA VAL A 80 -5.34 -0.28 -0.49
C VAL A 80 -4.28 -1.33 -0.16
N ASN A 81 -3.47 -1.71 -1.15
CA ASN A 81 -2.34 -2.62 -0.99
C ASN A 81 -1.08 -1.82 -0.64
N ASN A 82 -0.78 -1.69 0.65
CA ASN A 82 0.39 -0.99 1.16
C ASN A 82 1.49 -1.92 1.71
N ALA A 83 1.14 -3.13 2.12
CA ALA A 83 2.06 -4.07 2.76
C ALA A 83 3.38 -4.22 1.99
N ALA A 84 4.49 -4.04 2.68
CA ALA A 84 5.81 -4.12 2.06
C ALA A 84 6.90 -4.51 3.07
N VAL A 85 7.91 -5.22 2.58
CA VAL A 85 9.16 -5.48 3.29
C VAL A 85 10.26 -4.65 2.63
N ARG A 86 11.00 -3.90 3.42
CA ARG A 86 12.05 -2.98 2.95
C ARG A 86 13.41 -3.43 3.48
N VAL A 87 13.99 -4.44 2.83
CA VAL A 87 15.31 -4.99 3.17
C VAL A 87 16.32 -4.61 2.10
N GLU A 88 17.54 -4.31 2.51
CA GLU A 88 18.69 -4.14 1.63
C GLU A 88 19.59 -5.37 1.76
N GLN A 89 19.84 -6.04 0.65
CA GLN A 89 20.70 -7.23 0.59
C GLN A 89 21.42 -7.26 -0.76
N ALA A 90 22.72 -7.55 -0.73
CA ALA A 90 23.49 -7.72 -1.95
C ALA A 90 23.01 -8.96 -2.72
N LEU A 91 23.01 -8.89 -4.05
CA LEU A 91 22.58 -10.01 -4.88
C LEU A 91 23.43 -11.26 -4.64
N GLU A 92 24.72 -11.09 -4.41
CA GLU A 92 25.67 -12.18 -4.13
C GLU A 92 25.30 -13.04 -2.91
N THR A 93 24.69 -12.44 -1.89
CA THR A 93 24.28 -13.13 -0.64
C THR A 93 22.79 -13.41 -0.58
N MET A 94 22.03 -12.97 -1.59
CA MET A 94 20.57 -13.13 -1.61
C MET A 94 20.20 -14.57 -1.99
N THR A 95 19.47 -15.22 -1.12
CA THR A 95 18.91 -16.55 -1.41
C THR A 95 17.55 -16.41 -2.14
N LEU A 96 17.10 -17.49 -2.77
CA LEU A 96 15.75 -17.54 -3.32
C LEU A 96 14.67 -17.39 -2.22
N ALA A 97 14.96 -17.81 -1.00
CA ALA A 97 14.05 -17.60 0.14
C ALA A 97 13.93 -16.11 0.50
N ASP A 98 15.04 -15.36 0.51
CA ASP A 98 15.03 -13.91 0.73
C ASP A 98 14.25 -13.18 -0.37
N TRP A 99 14.48 -13.56 -1.62
CA TRP A 99 13.73 -13.06 -2.77
C TRP A 99 12.23 -13.28 -2.60
N ARG A 100 11.81 -14.52 -2.30
CA ARG A 100 10.41 -14.91 -2.12
C ARG A 100 9.77 -14.25 -0.91
N ALA A 101 10.51 -14.05 0.18
CA ALA A 101 10.01 -13.36 1.36
C ALA A 101 9.59 -11.91 1.08
N VAL A 102 10.25 -11.24 0.13
CA VAL A 102 9.93 -9.87 -0.24
C VAL A 102 8.86 -9.82 -1.34
N THR A 103 9.03 -10.61 -2.41
CA THR A 103 8.06 -10.65 -3.52
C THR A 103 6.72 -11.19 -3.06
N GLY A 104 6.71 -12.19 -2.18
CA GLY A 104 5.51 -12.78 -1.58
C GLY A 104 4.67 -11.77 -0.82
N VAL A 105 5.28 -10.89 -0.01
CA VAL A 105 4.51 -9.86 0.70
C VAL A 105 4.01 -8.77 -0.26
N ILE A 106 4.86 -8.31 -1.19
CA ILE A 106 4.54 -7.13 -2.01
C ILE A 106 3.61 -7.49 -3.18
N LEU A 107 3.93 -8.56 -3.91
CA LEU A 107 3.23 -8.90 -5.16
C LEU A 107 2.17 -9.98 -4.95
N ASP A 108 2.53 -11.12 -4.33
CA ASP A 108 1.57 -12.19 -4.07
C ASP A 108 0.55 -11.75 -3.03
N GLY A 109 0.96 -10.95 -2.02
CA GLY A 109 0.06 -10.36 -1.03
C GLY A 109 -0.97 -9.42 -1.66
N ALA A 110 -0.56 -8.57 -2.61
CA ALA A 110 -1.51 -7.73 -3.36
C ALA A 110 -2.48 -8.59 -4.18
N PHE A 111 -1.99 -9.65 -4.83
CA PHE A 111 -2.85 -10.61 -5.56
C PHE A 111 -3.86 -11.28 -4.63
N ASN A 112 -3.43 -11.80 -3.48
CA ASN A 112 -4.30 -12.45 -2.49
C ASN A 112 -5.40 -11.50 -2.02
N CYS A 113 -5.04 -10.26 -1.66
CA CYS A 113 -6.01 -9.25 -1.22
C CYS A 113 -7.00 -8.88 -2.33
N VAL A 114 -6.53 -8.67 -3.56
CA VAL A 114 -7.42 -8.38 -4.70
C VAL A 114 -8.38 -9.55 -4.91
N LYS A 115 -7.87 -10.78 -4.98
CA LYS A 115 -8.68 -11.98 -5.22
C LYS A 115 -9.76 -12.18 -4.16
N ALA A 116 -9.42 -12.01 -2.88
CA ALA A 116 -10.36 -12.15 -1.78
C ALA A 116 -11.40 -11.02 -1.75
N CYS A 117 -11.00 -9.78 -2.03
CA CYS A 117 -11.91 -8.62 -2.05
C CYS A 117 -12.78 -8.55 -3.31
N LEU A 118 -12.40 -9.20 -4.41
CA LEU A 118 -13.02 -9.05 -5.73
C LEU A 118 -14.55 -9.26 -5.73
N PRO A 119 -15.13 -10.29 -5.07
CA PRO A 119 -16.59 -10.45 -5.04
C PRO A 119 -17.32 -9.28 -4.39
N HIS A 120 -16.69 -8.64 -3.41
CA HIS A 120 -17.23 -7.48 -2.71
C HIS A 120 -17.10 -6.20 -3.55
N LEU A 121 -15.94 -5.98 -4.15
CA LEU A 121 -15.68 -4.84 -5.04
C LEU A 121 -16.63 -4.85 -6.26
N LYS A 122 -16.92 -6.03 -6.82
CA LYS A 122 -17.93 -6.17 -7.89
C LYS A 122 -19.33 -5.78 -7.41
N ARG A 123 -19.74 -6.24 -6.21
CA ARG A 123 -21.05 -5.89 -5.64
C ARG A 123 -21.19 -4.41 -5.28
N SER A 124 -20.10 -3.70 -5.04
CA SER A 124 -20.14 -2.26 -4.75
C SER A 124 -20.61 -1.42 -5.94
N GLY A 125 -20.37 -1.91 -7.17
CA GLY A 125 -20.69 -1.22 -8.42
C GLY A 125 -19.78 -0.02 -8.76
N ALA A 126 -18.82 0.32 -7.88
CA ALA A 126 -17.87 1.40 -8.05
C ALA A 126 -16.56 1.13 -7.26
N GLY A 127 -16.07 -0.11 -7.33
CA GLY A 127 -14.90 -0.57 -6.58
C GLY A 127 -13.62 0.21 -6.91
N VAL A 128 -12.75 0.39 -5.93
CA VAL A 128 -11.44 1.04 -6.13
C VAL A 128 -10.33 0.20 -5.52
N ILE A 129 -9.26 0.00 -6.29
CA ILE A 129 -8.01 -0.62 -5.82
C ILE A 129 -6.89 0.39 -5.98
N VAL A 130 -6.15 0.65 -4.90
CA VAL A 130 -4.95 1.49 -4.91
C VAL A 130 -3.76 0.65 -4.44
N ASN A 131 -2.77 0.51 -5.29
CA ASN A 131 -1.51 -0.15 -4.97
C ASN A 131 -0.46 0.90 -4.57
N ILE A 132 0.25 0.70 -3.46
CA ILE A 132 1.35 1.61 -3.07
C ILE A 132 2.64 1.09 -3.69
N GLY A 133 3.10 1.81 -4.69
CA GLY A 133 4.32 1.58 -5.43
C GLY A 133 5.59 1.96 -4.65
N GLY A 134 6.58 2.45 -5.35
CA GLY A 134 7.83 2.95 -4.77
C GLY A 134 8.73 3.54 -5.84
N LEU A 135 9.37 4.66 -5.55
CA LEU A 135 10.26 5.38 -6.46
C LEU A 135 11.30 4.45 -7.11
N SER A 136 11.88 3.54 -6.34
CA SER A 136 12.91 2.62 -6.82
C SER A 136 12.43 1.64 -7.90
N ALA A 137 11.12 1.47 -8.09
CA ALA A 137 10.58 0.71 -9.22
C ALA A 137 10.90 1.37 -10.58
N HIS A 138 11.15 2.67 -10.58
CA HIS A 138 11.47 3.48 -11.76
C HIS A 138 12.96 3.78 -11.90
N THR A 139 13.62 4.10 -10.78
CA THR A 139 15.02 4.54 -10.78
C THR A 139 16.01 3.40 -10.56
N GLY A 140 15.55 2.23 -10.15
CA GLY A 140 16.42 1.20 -9.58
C GLY A 140 16.91 1.59 -8.18
N ALA A 141 17.49 0.64 -7.47
CA ALA A 141 18.22 0.86 -6.22
C ALA A 141 19.20 -0.30 -5.99
N ALA A 142 20.45 0.02 -5.71
CA ALA A 142 21.44 -0.98 -5.32
C ALA A 142 21.00 -1.74 -4.07
N ARG A 143 21.35 -3.02 -3.98
CA ARG A 143 21.05 -3.91 -2.86
C ARG A 143 19.55 -4.13 -2.60
N ARG A 144 18.66 -3.85 -3.59
CA ARG A 144 17.20 -3.99 -3.45
C ARG A 144 16.52 -4.64 -4.67
N PRO A 145 17.17 -5.59 -5.41
CA PRO A 145 16.58 -6.12 -6.64
C PRO A 145 15.21 -6.76 -6.43
N HIS A 146 14.99 -7.46 -5.31
CA HIS A 146 13.70 -8.07 -4.94
C HIS A 146 12.59 -7.03 -4.71
N VAL A 147 12.90 -5.93 -3.99
CA VAL A 147 11.93 -4.84 -3.73
C VAL A 147 11.60 -4.11 -5.03
N VAL A 148 12.63 -3.80 -5.82
CA VAL A 148 12.48 -3.10 -7.11
C VAL A 148 11.62 -3.93 -8.07
N ALA A 149 11.94 -5.22 -8.23
CA ALA A 149 11.18 -6.12 -9.09
C ALA A 149 9.70 -6.25 -8.65
N ALA A 150 9.47 -6.44 -7.34
CA ALA A 150 8.11 -6.57 -6.82
C ALA A 150 7.29 -5.28 -7.00
N LYS A 151 7.88 -4.11 -6.72
CA LYS A 151 7.18 -2.82 -6.89
C LYS A 151 6.97 -2.46 -8.37
N ALA A 152 7.89 -2.82 -9.26
CA ALA A 152 7.69 -2.71 -10.71
C ALA A 152 6.58 -3.67 -11.19
N GLY A 153 6.55 -4.89 -10.65
CA GLY A 153 5.47 -5.86 -10.90
C GLY A 153 4.10 -5.33 -10.51
N LEU A 154 3.97 -4.59 -9.39
CA LEU A 154 2.70 -3.96 -9.00
C LEU A 154 2.18 -2.97 -10.05
N ILE A 155 3.06 -2.23 -10.74
CA ILE A 155 2.66 -1.30 -11.81
C ILE A 155 2.08 -2.08 -13.00
N GLY A 156 2.74 -3.19 -13.39
CA GLY A 156 2.23 -4.09 -14.42
C GLY A 156 0.89 -4.73 -14.00
N PHE A 157 0.80 -5.21 -12.77
CA PHE A 157 -0.40 -5.80 -12.19
C PHE A 157 -1.57 -4.79 -12.17
N THR A 158 -1.31 -3.54 -11.79
CA THR A 158 -2.29 -2.45 -11.84
C THR A 158 -2.89 -2.27 -13.23
N ARG A 159 -2.05 -2.24 -14.26
CA ARG A 159 -2.51 -2.09 -15.65
C ARG A 159 -3.33 -3.29 -16.11
N ALA A 160 -2.89 -4.50 -15.81
CA ALA A 160 -3.64 -5.72 -16.15
C ALA A 160 -5.02 -5.73 -15.47
N LEU A 161 -5.08 -5.45 -14.18
CA LEU A 161 -6.35 -5.38 -13.45
C LEU A 161 -7.26 -4.25 -13.94
N ALA A 162 -6.71 -3.11 -14.33
CA ALA A 162 -7.52 -2.01 -14.89
C ALA A 162 -8.26 -2.42 -16.17
N HIS A 163 -7.62 -3.23 -17.03
CA HIS A 163 -8.28 -3.81 -18.20
C HIS A 163 -9.31 -4.89 -17.81
N GLU A 164 -8.91 -5.82 -16.96
CA GLU A 164 -9.74 -6.98 -16.61
C GLU A 164 -11.00 -6.59 -15.83
N LEU A 165 -10.88 -5.60 -14.92
CA LEU A 165 -11.95 -5.24 -14.01
C LEU A 165 -12.79 -4.02 -14.48
N ALA A 166 -12.46 -3.43 -15.63
CA ALA A 166 -13.24 -2.33 -16.20
C ALA A 166 -14.72 -2.65 -16.44
N PRO A 167 -15.10 -3.87 -16.93
CA PRO A 167 -16.52 -4.23 -17.08
C PRO A 167 -17.31 -4.23 -15.77
N ASP A 168 -16.61 -4.48 -14.64
CA ASP A 168 -17.20 -4.48 -13.30
C ASP A 168 -17.18 -3.06 -12.66
N LYS A 169 -16.79 -2.03 -13.41
CA LYS A 169 -16.65 -0.64 -12.95
C LYS A 169 -15.67 -0.47 -11.77
N ILE A 170 -14.64 -1.30 -11.73
CA ILE A 170 -13.58 -1.22 -10.70
C ILE A 170 -12.40 -0.45 -11.30
N ARG A 171 -11.98 0.62 -10.62
CA ARG A 171 -10.78 1.39 -10.99
C ARG A 171 -9.57 0.87 -10.21
N VAL A 172 -8.44 0.77 -10.90
CA VAL A 172 -7.20 0.27 -10.29
C VAL A 172 -6.06 1.22 -10.63
N ASN A 173 -5.41 1.80 -9.62
CA ASN A 173 -4.30 2.72 -9.79
C ASN A 173 -3.15 2.41 -8.84
N THR A 174 -1.96 2.89 -9.16
CA THR A 174 -0.79 2.88 -8.27
C THR A 174 -0.49 4.31 -7.81
N VAL A 175 -0.15 4.47 -6.54
CA VAL A 175 0.47 5.69 -6.00
C VAL A 175 1.92 5.36 -5.72
N THR A 176 2.85 6.12 -6.29
CA THR A 176 4.30 5.94 -6.11
C THR A 176 4.88 7.03 -5.21
N PRO A 177 5.17 6.70 -3.94
CA PRO A 177 5.84 7.63 -3.02
C PRO A 177 7.27 7.92 -3.44
N GLY A 178 7.69 9.17 -3.25
CA GLY A 178 9.08 9.59 -3.32
C GLY A 178 9.85 9.35 -2.02
N LEU A 179 10.84 10.21 -1.75
CA LEU A 179 11.59 10.20 -0.49
C LEU A 179 10.75 10.84 0.62
N MET A 180 10.34 10.03 1.58
CA MET A 180 9.47 10.46 2.67
C MET A 180 10.26 10.88 3.92
N ALA A 181 9.76 11.90 4.61
CA ALA A 181 10.23 12.34 5.93
C ALA A 181 9.57 11.49 7.04
N ALA A 182 9.71 10.16 6.97
CA ALA A 182 9.17 9.29 8.00
C ALA A 182 10.22 9.04 9.10
N PRO A 183 9.80 8.99 10.38
CA PRO A 183 10.67 8.55 11.46
C PRO A 183 11.25 7.18 11.15
N ARG A 184 12.55 7.01 11.39
CA ARG A 184 13.21 5.71 11.24
C ARG A 184 13.41 5.09 12.62
N PRO A 185 13.31 3.77 12.72
CA PRO A 185 13.72 3.09 13.94
C PRO A 185 15.16 3.47 14.30
N ALA A 186 15.43 3.67 15.59
CA ALA A 186 16.75 4.01 16.06
C ALA A 186 17.80 2.99 15.58
N GLY A 187 18.93 3.48 15.05
CA GLY A 187 20.02 2.66 14.55
C GLY A 187 19.90 2.18 13.11
N GLN A 188 18.83 2.51 12.38
CA GLN A 188 18.78 2.21 10.94
C GLN A 188 19.50 3.30 10.11
N PRO A 189 20.52 2.96 9.31
CA PRO A 189 21.21 3.91 8.45
C PRO A 189 20.28 4.47 7.36
N VAL A 190 20.55 5.70 6.95
CA VAL A 190 19.89 6.27 5.77
C VAL A 190 20.35 5.47 4.54
N PRO A 191 19.44 4.92 3.73
CA PRO A 191 19.83 4.23 2.50
C PRO A 191 20.64 5.14 1.58
N GLN A 192 21.74 4.64 1.01
CA GLN A 192 22.63 5.44 0.17
C GLN A 192 21.92 6.14 -0.99
N HIS A 193 20.90 5.50 -1.59
CA HIS A 193 20.13 6.10 -2.66
C HIS A 193 19.29 7.32 -2.22
N HIS A 194 19.09 7.53 -0.91
CA HIS A 194 18.38 8.70 -0.40
C HIS A 194 19.23 9.97 -0.36
N SER A 195 20.55 9.85 -0.40
CA SER A 195 21.48 11.00 -0.42
C SER A 195 21.72 11.56 -1.83
N LEU A 196 21.36 10.77 -2.85
CA LEU A 196 21.66 11.08 -4.26
C LEU A 196 20.50 11.82 -4.97
N VAL A 197 19.36 11.99 -4.31
CA VAL A 197 18.15 12.48 -4.98
C VAL A 197 17.50 13.58 -4.15
N GLN A 198 17.31 14.73 -4.79
CA GLN A 198 16.59 15.88 -4.22
C GLN A 198 15.23 16.04 -4.91
N ALA A 199 14.18 16.26 -4.13
CA ALA A 199 12.87 16.58 -4.70
C ALA A 199 12.87 18.03 -5.24
N LEU A 200 12.31 18.24 -6.43
CA LEU A 200 12.23 19.56 -7.07
C LEU A 200 11.39 20.56 -6.25
N VAL A 201 10.43 20.06 -5.48
CA VAL A 201 9.61 20.89 -4.57
C VAL A 201 10.36 21.35 -3.31
N GLY A 202 11.66 21.04 -3.17
CA GLY A 202 12.53 21.54 -2.11
C GLY A 202 12.34 20.90 -0.73
N ARG A 203 11.47 19.89 -0.57
CA ARG A 203 11.25 19.16 0.68
C ARG A 203 11.08 17.67 0.46
N ARG A 204 11.28 16.87 1.48
CA ARG A 204 10.83 15.48 1.49
C ARG A 204 9.31 15.43 1.57
N GLY A 205 8.72 14.37 1.01
CA GLY A 205 7.30 14.12 1.14
C GLY A 205 6.95 13.72 2.57
N GLU A 206 5.75 14.04 2.99
CA GLU A 206 5.16 13.60 4.25
C GLU A 206 4.13 12.49 4.00
N PRO A 207 3.84 11.61 4.98
CA PRO A 207 2.79 10.60 4.85
C PRO A 207 1.45 11.17 4.39
N ALA A 208 1.13 12.41 4.78
CA ALA A 208 -0.07 13.12 4.37
C ALA A 208 -0.13 13.40 2.86
N ASP A 209 1.01 13.61 2.19
CA ASP A 209 1.05 13.81 0.73
C ASP A 209 0.55 12.55 0.01
N ILE A 210 0.93 11.37 0.50
CA ILE A 210 0.49 10.09 -0.06
C ILE A 210 -0.98 9.83 0.26
N ALA A 211 -1.38 10.08 1.50
CA ALA A 211 -2.75 9.89 1.96
C ALA A 211 -3.74 10.76 1.16
N ALA A 212 -3.37 12.01 0.84
CA ALA A 212 -4.18 12.92 0.01
C ALA A 212 -4.39 12.35 -1.41
N ALA A 213 -3.33 11.83 -2.04
CA ALA A 213 -3.43 11.22 -3.36
C ALA A 213 -4.28 9.93 -3.35
N VAL A 214 -4.13 9.09 -2.33
CA VAL A 214 -4.96 7.88 -2.16
C VAL A 214 -6.42 8.27 -1.96
N ARG A 215 -6.72 9.23 -1.07
CA ARG A 215 -8.08 9.71 -0.83
C ARG A 215 -8.71 10.27 -2.11
N PHE A 216 -7.99 11.08 -2.88
CA PHE A 216 -8.44 11.58 -4.18
C PHE A 216 -8.79 10.43 -5.12
N LEU A 217 -7.90 9.44 -5.29
CA LEU A 217 -8.12 8.30 -6.17
C LEU A 217 -9.30 7.42 -5.71
N CYS A 218 -9.60 7.38 -4.42
CA CYS A 218 -10.75 6.66 -3.88
C CYS A 218 -12.07 7.43 -4.05
N GLY A 219 -12.01 8.74 -4.27
CA GLY A 219 -13.17 9.61 -4.41
C GLY A 219 -13.79 9.63 -5.82
N PRO A 220 -14.95 10.30 -5.95
CA PRO A 220 -15.66 10.43 -7.23
C PRO A 220 -14.91 11.31 -8.24
N ASP A 221 -14.10 12.26 -7.78
CA ASP A 221 -13.34 13.17 -8.63
C ASP A 221 -12.28 12.44 -9.50
N ALA A 222 -11.91 11.23 -9.12
CA ALA A 222 -11.02 10.36 -9.87
C ALA A 222 -11.75 9.34 -10.75
N SER A 223 -13.04 9.54 -11.04
CA SER A 223 -13.88 8.56 -11.76
C SER A 223 -13.38 8.22 -13.16
N PHE A 224 -12.58 9.08 -13.78
CA PHE A 224 -11.98 8.86 -15.11
C PHE A 224 -10.50 8.47 -15.06
N ILE A 225 -9.99 8.05 -13.88
CA ILE A 225 -8.59 7.67 -13.66
C ILE A 225 -8.53 6.19 -13.32
N THR A 226 -7.96 5.37 -14.23
CA THR A 226 -7.68 3.95 -14.01
C THR A 226 -6.44 3.52 -14.78
N GLY A 227 -5.74 2.49 -14.31
CA GLY A 227 -4.51 1.95 -14.92
C GLY A 227 -3.28 2.87 -14.75
N GLN A 228 -3.39 3.95 -13.98
CA GLN A 228 -2.35 4.96 -13.87
C GLN A 228 -1.39 4.69 -12.70
N ASN A 229 -0.16 5.18 -12.86
CA ASN A 229 0.81 5.26 -11.80
C ASN A 229 1.06 6.73 -11.43
N ILE A 230 0.43 7.17 -10.35
CA ILE A 230 0.49 8.57 -9.88
C ILE A 230 1.77 8.77 -9.07
N GLN A 231 2.67 9.58 -9.60
CA GLN A 231 3.93 9.93 -8.95
C GLN A 231 3.69 10.99 -7.86
N VAL A 232 3.84 10.61 -6.59
CA VAL A 232 3.77 11.53 -5.44
C VAL A 232 5.17 11.60 -4.83
N ASN A 233 6.10 12.18 -5.58
CA ASN A 233 7.53 12.11 -5.31
C ASN A 233 8.25 13.46 -5.32
N GLY A 234 7.50 14.57 -5.40
CA GLY A 234 8.06 15.92 -5.39
C GLY A 234 8.94 16.24 -6.60
N GLY A 235 8.74 15.55 -7.74
CA GLY A 235 9.55 15.70 -8.94
C GLY A 235 10.90 14.97 -8.89
N THR A 236 11.08 14.06 -7.95
CA THR A 236 12.28 13.21 -7.86
C THR A 236 12.46 12.29 -9.09
N PHE A 237 11.36 11.95 -9.73
CA PHE A 237 11.31 11.22 -10.99
C PHE A 237 10.20 11.83 -11.85
N LEU A 238 10.54 12.13 -13.10
CA LEU A 238 9.65 12.70 -14.11
C LEU A 238 9.46 11.66 -15.22
N GLY A 239 8.33 10.97 -15.26
CA GLY A 239 8.08 9.94 -16.26
C GLY A 239 6.75 9.25 -16.11
#